data_fe2abfb97865bb26ff9e3150225ed8ae
#
_entry.id   fe2abfb97865bb26ff9e3150225ed8ae
#
_cell.length_a   1.000
_cell.length_b   1.000
_cell.length_c   1.000
_cell.angle_alpha   90.00
_cell.angle_beta   90.00
_cell.angle_gamma   90.00
#
_symmetry.space_group_name_H-M   'P 1'
#
loop_
_entity.id
_entity.type
_entity.pdbx_description
1 polymer ?
#
loop_
_entity_poly.entity_id
_entity_poly.type
_entity_poly.pdbx_seq_one_letter_code
_entity_poly.pdbx_strand_id
1 'polypeptide(L)'
;MGVTRRQLLWAGAGIGAAGALAACSSGAGGPEDTAAAAGSASEQPRSGGTLKVGALGKASAVTRDPHGSQANESDYLILSLVHDTLAVPGDTTNTAPRLASSWKPSEDLRTWRFTVAEGARFHDGTPVTAEDVVWSLKRLRATPAGASRLPGIKAGSITAEDARTVVLVSDYANADLPLLTRLTTFVLKKDTKDDQIATAPGTGPFKLDWFRDGNARLVRNDDWYGGKVLLDAVEVSIFESPQAMANALLAGQIDVASNVGAVAARTAESRKDVRILRRPNDMAMPVVMRTADGPFADPRVREALRLAVDREAMVKQVLSGYGTIGNDILGTGDPAFAKDIPQRGRDLARARQLLADAGFDTARTYDLLTTEDISGLAESATLFATQVREAGVKINVVKQDPKVFWDATWLKAPLYTTYWGTNDSVVFFASKTMVSESGQNEAGWREPAFDEAYRKALGTADATERAKVLHQLQEIEHAKSGYLLWGMADGIDLAGAPVRNLPTLPGYGRVQLDKTWLAR
;
A
#
# COMPACT_ATOMS: atom_id res chain seq x y z
N MET A 1 -24.11 -3.30 49.47
CA MET A 1 -24.68 -4.65 49.30
C MET A 1 -24.67 -4.89 47.79
N GLY A 2 -23.83 -5.59 47.17
CA GLY A 2 -23.06 -6.78 47.38
C GLY A 2 -23.81 -7.99 46.86
N VAL A 3 -23.30 -8.62 45.80
CA VAL A 3 -23.34 -10.04 45.41
C VAL A 3 -23.37 -10.14 43.88
N THR A 4 -22.31 -10.41 43.17
CA THR A 4 -21.49 -11.55 42.81
C THR A 4 -22.20 -12.75 42.15
N ARG A 5 -21.79 -13.01 40.92
CA ARG A 5 -21.33 -14.27 40.28
C ARG A 5 -22.15 -15.57 40.38
N ARG A 6 -22.31 -16.20 39.24
CA ARG A 6 -22.09 -17.62 38.94
C ARG A 6 -23.27 -18.63 38.97
N GLN A 7 -23.26 -19.42 37.88
CA GLN A 7 -23.72 -20.84 37.72
C GLN A 7 -25.22 -21.06 37.46
N LEU A 8 -25.71 -21.89 36.56
CA LEU A 8 -25.43 -23.30 36.27
C LEU A 8 -26.07 -23.78 34.95
N LEU A 9 -25.39 -24.59 34.26
CA LEU A 9 -25.62 -25.73 33.40
C LEU A 9 -26.97 -26.52 33.47
N TRP A 10 -27.22 -27.24 32.37
CA TRP A 10 -27.89 -28.52 32.06
C TRP A 10 -29.25 -28.43 31.35
N ALA A 11 -29.30 -28.86 30.13
CA ALA A 11 -29.52 -30.17 29.46
C ALA A 11 -31.00 -30.45 29.16
N GLY A 12 -31.26 -30.83 27.93
CA GLY A 12 -32.55 -31.40 27.51
C GLY A 12 -32.63 -31.62 26.01
N ALA A 13 -32.42 -32.85 25.57
CA ALA A 13 -32.57 -33.32 24.20
C ALA A 13 -34.04 -33.41 23.78
N GLY A 14 -34.33 -33.16 22.49
CA GLY A 14 -35.64 -33.43 21.91
C GLY A 14 -35.57 -33.51 20.40
N ILE A 15 -35.73 -34.69 19.86
CA ILE A 15 -35.79 -35.09 18.46
C ILE A 15 -37.13 -34.66 17.86
N GLY A 16 -37.11 -34.16 16.63
CA GLY A 16 -38.32 -33.99 15.84
C GLY A 16 -38.01 -33.68 14.38
N ALA A 17 -38.26 -34.65 13.50
CA ALA A 17 -38.03 -34.61 12.08
C ALA A 17 -39.21 -34.05 11.30
N ALA A 18 -38.92 -33.67 10.06
CA ALA A 18 -39.74 -33.62 8.84
C ALA A 18 -40.37 -32.27 8.43
N GLY A 19 -40.13 -31.92 7.16
CA GLY A 19 -40.99 -31.04 6.38
C GLY A 19 -40.24 -30.23 5.30
N ALA A 20 -39.92 -30.88 4.16
CA ALA A 20 -39.47 -30.20 2.96
C ALA A 20 -40.62 -29.41 2.31
N LEU A 21 -40.39 -28.20 1.91
CA LEU A 21 -41.09 -27.55 0.78
C LEU A 21 -40.14 -26.59 0.05
N ALA A 22 -39.93 -26.90 -1.20
CA ALA A 22 -39.17 -26.12 -2.17
C ALA A 22 -39.93 -24.85 -2.57
N ALA A 23 -39.20 -23.73 -2.62
CA ALA A 23 -39.61 -22.57 -3.44
C ALA A 23 -38.37 -22.05 -4.14
N CYS A 24 -38.36 -22.20 -5.46
CA CYS A 24 -37.39 -21.61 -6.36
C CYS A 24 -37.60 -20.09 -6.42
N SER A 25 -36.56 -19.32 -6.11
CA SER A 25 -36.45 -17.96 -6.60
C SER A 25 -35.04 -17.78 -7.19
N SER A 26 -35.04 -17.56 -8.52
CA SER A 26 -33.86 -17.23 -9.31
C SER A 26 -33.36 -15.85 -8.96
N GLY A 27 -32.23 -15.78 -8.24
CA GLY A 27 -31.45 -14.58 -8.05
C GLY A 27 -30.06 -14.80 -8.63
N ALA A 28 -29.63 -13.92 -9.54
CA ALA A 28 -28.31 -13.93 -10.13
C ALA A 28 -27.25 -13.73 -9.05
N GLY A 29 -26.54 -14.80 -8.72
CA GLY A 29 -25.38 -14.76 -7.83
C GLY A 29 -24.17 -14.26 -8.58
N GLY A 30 -23.58 -13.16 -8.12
CA GLY A 30 -22.20 -12.83 -8.38
C GLY A 30 -21.28 -13.90 -7.74
N PRO A 31 -19.99 -13.97 -8.10
CA PRO A 31 -19.10 -14.97 -7.54
C PRO A 31 -19.00 -14.80 -6.04
N GLU A 32 -19.56 -15.77 -5.32
CA GLU A 32 -19.44 -15.86 -3.87
C GLU A 32 -17.98 -15.96 -3.46
N ASP A 33 -17.64 -15.21 -2.43
CA ASP A 33 -16.39 -15.31 -1.67
C ASP A 33 -16.11 -16.75 -1.24
N THR A 34 -15.43 -17.51 -2.07
CA THR A 34 -14.84 -18.79 -1.67
C THR A 34 -13.48 -18.62 -0.97
N ALA A 35 -13.23 -17.44 -0.40
CA ALA A 35 -12.12 -17.19 0.51
C ALA A 35 -12.54 -17.39 1.97
N ALA A 36 -13.48 -18.31 2.24
CA ALA A 36 -13.80 -18.72 3.58
C ALA A 36 -13.25 -20.11 3.84
N ALA A 37 -12.29 -20.17 4.71
CA ALA A 37 -12.17 -21.18 5.76
C ALA A 37 -12.70 -22.58 5.40
N ALA A 38 -11.97 -23.34 4.59
CA ALA A 38 -11.87 -24.74 4.89
C ALA A 38 -11.17 -24.81 6.26
N GLY A 39 -11.95 -24.88 7.34
CA GLY A 39 -11.49 -25.17 8.66
C GLY A 39 -10.88 -26.55 8.67
N SER A 40 -9.64 -26.67 8.27
CA SER A 40 -8.77 -27.74 8.65
C SER A 40 -8.41 -27.52 10.11
N ALA A 41 -8.46 -28.59 10.91
CA ALA A 41 -7.91 -28.68 12.25
C ALA A 41 -6.65 -27.81 12.30
N SER A 42 -6.52 -26.93 13.30
CA SER A 42 -5.47 -25.93 13.41
C SER A 42 -4.09 -26.60 13.25
N GLU A 43 -3.55 -26.57 12.04
CA GLU A 43 -2.19 -27.03 11.82
C GLU A 43 -1.28 -26.18 12.70
N GLN A 44 -0.55 -26.84 13.60
CA GLN A 44 0.39 -26.12 14.46
C GLN A 44 1.57 -25.61 13.63
N PRO A 45 2.01 -24.37 13.83
CA PRO A 45 3.18 -23.83 13.16
C PRO A 45 4.41 -24.73 13.35
N ARG A 46 5.11 -24.99 12.27
CA ARG A 46 6.33 -25.81 12.24
C ARG A 46 7.54 -24.94 11.98
N SER A 47 8.63 -25.25 12.67
CA SER A 47 9.93 -24.63 12.36
C SER A 47 10.64 -25.44 11.29
N GLY A 48 11.40 -24.74 10.43
CA GLY A 48 12.25 -25.35 9.43
C GLY A 48 11.85 -25.04 7.99
N GLY A 49 12.74 -25.40 7.08
CA GLY A 49 12.55 -25.26 5.64
C GLY A 49 12.95 -23.92 5.06
N THR A 50 13.14 -23.91 3.75
CA THR A 50 13.46 -22.71 2.97
C THR A 50 12.25 -22.29 2.14
N LEU A 51 11.81 -21.05 2.31
CA LEU A 51 10.77 -20.44 1.48
C LEU A 51 11.41 -19.78 0.25
N LYS A 52 10.97 -20.17 -0.95
CA LYS A 52 11.43 -19.59 -2.21
C LYS A 52 10.42 -18.56 -2.70
N VAL A 53 10.81 -17.29 -2.74
CA VAL A 53 9.94 -16.16 -3.11
C VAL A 53 10.40 -15.54 -4.41
N GLY A 54 9.50 -15.46 -5.38
CA GLY A 54 9.68 -14.61 -6.57
C GLY A 54 9.24 -13.18 -6.27
N ALA A 55 10.00 -12.20 -6.72
CA ALA A 55 9.68 -10.79 -6.63
C ALA A 55 10.02 -10.05 -7.93
N LEU A 56 9.24 -9.03 -8.26
CA LEU A 56 9.44 -8.24 -9.49
C LEU A 56 10.66 -7.34 -9.37
N GLY A 57 11.41 -7.22 -10.47
CA GLY A 57 12.54 -6.30 -10.56
C GLY A 57 13.49 -6.62 -11.72
N LYS A 58 14.48 -5.75 -11.87
CA LYS A 58 15.58 -5.92 -12.85
C LYS A 58 16.90 -5.99 -12.13
N ALA A 59 17.73 -6.99 -12.45
CA ALA A 59 19.04 -7.16 -11.83
C ALA A 59 19.95 -5.93 -11.98
N SER A 60 19.83 -5.20 -13.08
CA SER A 60 20.59 -3.96 -13.33
C SER A 60 20.17 -2.77 -12.47
N ALA A 61 19.00 -2.81 -11.83
CA ALA A 61 18.45 -1.72 -11.03
C ALA A 61 18.45 -2.02 -9.52
N VAL A 62 19.04 -3.13 -9.11
CA VAL A 62 19.04 -3.57 -7.69
C VAL A 62 19.85 -2.63 -6.82
N THR A 63 19.30 -2.28 -5.65
CA THR A 63 20.01 -1.57 -4.60
C THR A 63 20.04 -2.37 -3.30
N ARG A 64 21.15 -2.26 -2.57
CA ARG A 64 21.29 -2.76 -1.20
C ARG A 64 21.51 -1.64 -0.20
N ASP A 65 21.43 -0.40 -0.63
CA ASP A 65 21.41 0.74 0.29
C ASP A 65 19.98 0.94 0.83
N PRO A 66 19.74 0.71 2.13
CA PRO A 66 18.40 0.86 2.72
C PRO A 66 17.84 2.29 2.61
N HIS A 67 18.71 3.29 2.44
CA HIS A 67 18.31 4.68 2.28
C HIS A 67 18.32 5.16 0.82
N GLY A 68 18.75 4.31 -0.11
CA GLY A 68 18.72 4.57 -1.54
C GLY A 68 17.32 4.54 -2.15
N SER A 69 17.23 4.71 -3.45
CA SER A 69 16.00 4.47 -4.21
C SER A 69 15.77 2.98 -4.39
N GLN A 70 14.69 2.46 -3.85
CA GLN A 70 14.24 1.10 -4.10
C GLN A 70 13.40 1.09 -5.38
N ALA A 71 14.02 0.69 -6.49
CA ALA A 71 13.37 0.63 -7.80
C ALA A 71 12.66 -0.72 -8.06
N ASN A 72 13.04 -1.76 -7.32
CA ASN A 72 12.52 -3.11 -7.46
C ASN A 72 11.72 -3.53 -6.23
N GLU A 73 10.70 -4.34 -6.44
CA GLU A 73 9.99 -5.02 -5.34
C GLU A 73 10.91 -5.96 -4.56
N SER A 74 11.82 -6.65 -5.26
CA SER A 74 12.84 -7.50 -4.65
C SER A 74 13.78 -6.75 -3.69
N ASP A 75 14.16 -5.51 -4.01
CA ASP A 75 14.99 -4.68 -3.11
C ASP A 75 14.28 -4.47 -1.78
N TYR A 76 13.01 -4.09 -1.87
CA TYR A 76 12.19 -3.80 -0.71
C TYR A 76 12.01 -5.04 0.17
N LEU A 77 11.73 -6.20 -0.44
CA LEU A 77 11.59 -7.47 0.26
C LEU A 77 12.88 -7.85 1.01
N ILE A 78 14.03 -7.82 0.30
CA ILE A 78 15.32 -8.19 0.90
C ILE A 78 15.67 -7.23 2.05
N LEU A 79 15.56 -5.91 1.83
CA LEU A 79 15.89 -4.91 2.84
C LEU A 79 14.99 -5.02 4.07
N SER A 80 13.69 -5.29 3.90
CA SER A 80 12.73 -5.44 5.00
C SER A 80 12.93 -6.73 5.81
N LEU A 81 13.55 -7.75 5.23
CA LEU A 81 13.89 -8.99 5.95
C LEU A 81 15.20 -8.86 6.73
N VAL A 82 16.12 -8.01 6.25
CA VAL A 82 17.45 -7.79 6.86
C VAL A 82 17.44 -6.65 7.88
N HIS A 83 16.68 -5.58 7.63
CA HIS A 83 16.66 -4.37 8.47
C HIS A 83 15.25 -4.11 9.01
N ASP A 84 15.16 -3.62 10.24
CA ASP A 84 13.90 -3.13 10.78
C ASP A 84 13.79 -1.61 10.66
N THR A 85 12.53 -1.15 10.61
CA THR A 85 12.12 0.24 10.80
C THR A 85 11.61 0.45 12.23
N LEU A 86 11.39 1.67 12.67
CA LEU A 86 10.82 1.91 14.01
C LEU A 86 9.41 1.34 14.15
N ALA A 87 8.62 1.45 13.10
CA ALA A 87 7.26 0.96 13.03
C ALA A 87 7.01 0.22 11.70
N VAL A 88 5.93 -0.54 11.62
CA VAL A 88 5.47 -1.26 10.42
C VAL A 88 3.98 -1.01 10.20
N PRO A 89 3.44 -1.30 9.00
CA PRO A 89 1.99 -1.37 8.81
C PRO A 89 1.36 -2.38 9.78
N GLY A 90 0.23 -2.01 10.39
CA GLY A 90 -0.51 -2.86 11.33
C GLY A 90 -1.75 -3.48 10.69
N ASP A 91 -2.28 -4.54 11.32
CA ASP A 91 -3.47 -5.26 10.85
C ASP A 91 -4.76 -4.46 11.11
N THR A 92 -4.83 -3.77 12.25
CA THR A 92 -6.03 -3.06 12.71
C THR A 92 -5.82 -1.57 12.85
N THR A 93 -4.58 -1.13 12.73
CA THR A 93 -4.16 0.26 12.81
C THR A 93 -3.21 0.56 11.66
N ASN A 94 -3.12 1.83 11.27
CA ASN A 94 -2.18 2.21 10.21
C ASN A 94 -0.72 1.97 10.58
N THR A 95 -0.40 1.83 11.86
CA THR A 95 0.98 1.75 12.35
C THR A 95 1.08 0.86 13.58
N ALA A 96 1.97 -0.12 13.54
CA ALA A 96 2.28 -1.05 14.64
C ALA A 96 3.76 -0.93 15.06
N PRO A 97 4.08 -1.20 16.33
CA PRO A 97 5.46 -1.26 16.82
C PRO A 97 6.32 -2.27 16.05
N ARG A 98 7.62 -1.93 15.88
CA ARG A 98 8.65 -2.83 15.37
C ARG A 98 9.94 -2.63 16.17
N LEU A 99 10.96 -1.93 15.66
CA LEU A 99 12.16 -1.62 16.42
C LEU A 99 11.88 -0.62 17.55
N ALA A 100 10.89 0.26 17.41
CA ALA A 100 10.32 0.98 18.53
C ALA A 100 9.22 0.15 19.19
N SER A 101 9.35 -0.14 20.48
CA SER A 101 8.34 -0.86 21.27
C SER A 101 7.13 0.02 21.62
N SER A 102 7.33 1.32 21.67
CA SER A 102 6.29 2.32 21.97
C SER A 102 6.70 3.71 21.52
N TRP A 103 5.73 4.62 21.47
CA TRP A 103 5.95 6.04 21.23
C TRP A 103 4.95 6.91 22.00
N LYS A 104 5.34 8.14 22.30
CA LYS A 104 4.50 9.13 22.97
C LYS A 104 4.70 10.52 22.35
N PRO A 105 3.61 11.25 22.02
CA PRO A 105 3.68 12.65 21.63
C PRO A 105 3.78 13.59 22.84
N SER A 106 4.27 14.81 22.59
CA SER A 106 3.98 15.97 23.44
C SER A 106 2.53 16.44 23.25
N GLU A 107 2.04 17.29 24.16
CA GLU A 107 0.68 17.85 24.09
C GLU A 107 0.43 18.62 22.79
N ASP A 108 1.44 19.31 22.27
CA ASP A 108 1.38 20.06 21.02
C ASP A 108 1.58 19.20 19.76
N LEU A 109 1.72 17.88 19.90
CA LEU A 109 1.93 16.89 18.82
C LEU A 109 3.17 17.15 17.94
N ARG A 110 4.09 17.99 18.40
CA ARG A 110 5.29 18.34 17.63
C ARG A 110 6.50 17.50 18.01
N THR A 111 6.58 17.06 19.27
CA THR A 111 7.69 16.24 19.78
C THR A 111 7.20 14.82 20.05
N TRP A 112 7.88 13.85 19.44
CA TRP A 112 7.59 12.44 19.63
C TRP A 112 8.80 11.70 20.18
N ARG A 113 8.56 10.88 21.21
CA ARG A 113 9.56 10.02 21.83
C ARG A 113 9.29 8.58 21.46
N PHE A 114 10.27 7.93 20.84
CA PHE A 114 10.21 6.52 20.45
C PHE A 114 11.15 5.73 21.34
N THR A 115 10.67 4.66 21.96
CA THR A 115 11.48 3.78 22.82
C THR A 115 11.95 2.58 22.01
N VAL A 116 13.26 2.43 21.82
CA VAL A 116 13.87 1.28 21.16
C VAL A 116 13.57 0.00 21.96
N ALA A 117 13.18 -1.07 21.27
CA ALA A 117 12.82 -2.35 21.87
C ALA A 117 13.98 -2.92 22.72
N GLU A 118 13.61 -3.48 23.86
CA GLU A 118 14.56 -4.15 24.73
C GLU A 118 15.10 -5.42 24.06
N GLY A 119 16.40 -5.66 24.21
CA GLY A 119 17.05 -6.83 23.60
C GLY A 119 17.30 -6.72 22.09
N ALA A 120 16.92 -5.60 21.45
CA ALA A 120 17.22 -5.40 20.03
C ALA A 120 18.74 -5.39 19.78
N ARG A 121 19.17 -6.21 18.81
CA ARG A 121 20.58 -6.37 18.42
C ARG A 121 20.73 -6.35 16.91
N PHE A 122 21.86 -5.84 16.46
CA PHE A 122 22.33 -6.05 15.10
C PHE A 122 22.73 -7.53 14.88
N HIS A 123 22.80 -7.95 13.63
CA HIS A 123 23.18 -9.32 13.26
C HIS A 123 24.60 -9.72 13.71
N ASP A 124 25.44 -8.76 14.03
CA ASP A 124 26.78 -8.95 14.61
C ASP A 124 26.75 -9.10 16.15
N GLY A 125 25.57 -9.11 16.76
CA GLY A 125 25.35 -9.25 18.20
C GLY A 125 25.47 -7.96 19.00
N THR A 126 25.86 -6.83 18.40
CA THR A 126 25.93 -5.54 19.10
C THR A 126 24.53 -5.00 19.39
N PRO A 127 24.28 -4.38 20.57
CA PRO A 127 22.97 -3.82 20.89
C PRO A 127 22.63 -2.64 19.98
N VAL A 128 21.34 -2.51 19.67
CA VAL A 128 20.81 -1.32 18.98
C VAL A 128 20.57 -0.22 20.00
N THR A 129 21.03 0.98 19.69
CA THR A 129 20.88 2.17 20.53
C THR A 129 20.06 3.26 19.83
N ALA A 130 19.59 4.24 20.61
CA ALA A 130 18.94 5.43 20.07
C ALA A 130 19.87 6.22 19.12
N GLU A 131 21.17 6.20 19.36
CA GLU A 131 22.17 6.85 18.50
C GLU A 131 22.26 6.20 17.11
N ASP A 132 22.07 4.88 17.00
CA ASP A 132 22.01 4.18 15.70
C ASP A 132 20.79 4.65 14.89
N VAL A 133 19.65 4.77 15.55
CA VAL A 133 18.42 5.30 14.94
C VAL A 133 18.60 6.74 14.48
N VAL A 134 19.14 7.58 15.35
CA VAL A 134 19.41 9.01 15.05
C VAL A 134 20.33 9.14 13.84
N TRP A 135 21.42 8.38 13.82
CA TRP A 135 22.35 8.37 12.69
C TRP A 135 21.66 7.94 11.39
N SER A 136 20.89 6.86 11.45
CA SER A 136 20.17 6.32 10.29
C SER A 136 19.16 7.30 9.72
N LEU A 137 18.32 7.92 10.56
CA LEU A 137 17.33 8.89 10.12
C LEU A 137 17.97 10.17 9.58
N LYS A 138 19.10 10.63 10.15
CA LYS A 138 19.88 11.74 9.61
C LYS A 138 20.49 11.42 8.27
N ARG A 139 21.05 10.21 8.10
CA ARG A 139 21.56 9.74 6.80
C ARG A 139 20.45 9.66 5.77
N LEU A 140 19.32 9.05 6.12
CA LEU A 140 18.14 9.02 5.25
C LEU A 140 17.73 10.43 4.83
N ARG A 141 17.64 11.36 5.79
CA ARG A 141 17.23 12.76 5.55
C ARG A 141 18.17 13.50 4.60
N ALA A 142 19.44 13.13 4.55
CA ALA A 142 20.44 13.70 3.63
C ALA A 142 20.32 13.17 2.18
N THR A 143 19.57 12.09 1.93
CA THR A 143 19.35 11.59 0.57
C THR A 143 18.35 12.47 -0.20
N PRO A 144 18.37 12.48 -1.56
CA PRO A 144 17.41 13.26 -2.36
C PRO A 144 15.94 12.99 -2.01
N ALA A 145 15.59 11.73 -1.69
CA ALA A 145 14.25 11.35 -1.30
C ALA A 145 13.93 11.57 0.20
N GLY A 146 14.94 11.88 1.02
CA GLY A 146 14.80 11.94 2.47
C GLY A 146 13.86 13.04 2.96
N ALA A 147 13.80 14.17 2.26
CA ALA A 147 12.87 15.25 2.57
C ALA A 147 11.41 14.82 2.47
N SER A 148 11.07 14.04 1.45
CA SER A 148 9.71 13.53 1.24
C SER A 148 9.36 12.33 2.14
N ARG A 149 10.37 11.61 2.64
CA ARG A 149 10.17 10.49 3.58
C ARG A 149 9.93 10.96 5.02
N LEU A 150 10.56 12.07 5.41
CA LEU A 150 10.44 12.67 6.75
C LEU A 150 10.02 14.14 6.64
N PRO A 151 8.81 14.45 6.09
CA PRO A 151 8.34 15.81 5.94
C PRO A 151 8.19 16.49 7.31
N GLY A 152 8.58 17.76 7.38
CA GLY A 152 8.54 18.55 8.61
C GLY A 152 9.60 18.19 9.68
N ILE A 153 10.44 17.18 9.43
CA ILE A 153 11.51 16.78 10.37
C ILE A 153 12.86 17.17 9.79
N LYS A 154 13.58 18.08 10.44
CA LYS A 154 14.94 18.48 10.08
C LYS A 154 15.96 17.54 10.71
N ALA A 155 17.14 17.42 10.11
CA ALA A 155 18.21 16.58 10.64
C ALA A 155 18.62 16.98 12.09
N GLY A 156 18.64 18.29 12.40
CA GLY A 156 18.92 18.79 13.75
C GLY A 156 17.83 18.51 14.79
N SER A 157 16.62 18.15 14.32
CA SER A 157 15.46 17.83 15.16
C SER A 157 15.35 16.33 15.47
N ILE A 158 16.35 15.53 15.10
CA ILE A 158 16.43 14.08 15.34
C ILE A 158 17.53 13.89 16.39
N THR A 159 17.18 13.51 17.61
CA THR A 159 18.15 13.40 18.73
C THR A 159 17.89 12.15 19.57
N ALA A 160 18.90 11.72 20.31
CA ALA A 160 18.78 10.72 21.37
C ALA A 160 18.65 11.45 22.71
N GLU A 161 17.65 11.11 23.51
CA GLU A 161 17.47 11.61 24.87
C GLU A 161 18.27 10.76 25.88
N ASP A 162 18.30 9.45 25.63
CA ASP A 162 19.08 8.45 26.36
C ASP A 162 19.45 7.28 25.41
N ALA A 163 20.00 6.19 25.96
CA ALA A 163 20.45 5.04 25.16
C ALA A 163 19.33 4.35 24.34
N ARG A 164 18.06 4.54 24.72
CA ARG A 164 16.90 3.88 24.11
C ARG A 164 15.80 4.83 23.63
N THR A 165 15.89 6.12 23.93
CA THR A 165 14.85 7.09 23.60
C THR A 165 15.30 7.99 22.45
N VAL A 166 14.62 7.83 21.31
CA VAL A 166 14.78 8.70 20.13
C VAL A 166 13.73 9.79 20.16
N VAL A 167 14.15 11.03 19.97
CA VAL A 167 13.25 12.20 19.91
C VAL A 167 13.22 12.74 18.49
N LEU A 168 12.02 12.85 17.94
CA LEU A 168 11.76 13.50 16.67
C LEU A 168 10.92 14.76 16.92
N VAL A 169 11.39 15.92 16.44
CA VAL A 169 10.63 17.18 16.53
C VAL A 169 10.22 17.61 15.13
N SER A 170 8.92 17.79 14.96
CA SER A 170 8.32 18.26 13.71
C SER A 170 8.16 19.79 13.72
N ASP A 171 8.28 20.41 12.56
CA ASP A 171 8.04 21.85 12.37
C ASP A 171 6.56 22.22 12.61
N TYR A 172 5.65 21.26 12.55
CA TYR A 172 4.22 21.42 12.78
C TYR A 172 3.65 20.26 13.60
N ALA A 173 2.47 20.46 14.20
CA ALA A 173 1.75 19.41 14.91
C ALA A 173 1.45 18.24 13.97
N ASN A 174 1.75 17.01 14.39
CA ASN A 174 1.54 15.82 13.56
C ASN A 174 1.14 14.62 14.42
N ALA A 175 -0.14 14.35 14.53
CA ALA A 175 -0.70 13.20 15.23
C ALA A 175 -0.31 11.85 14.58
N ASP A 176 0.11 11.85 13.31
CA ASP A 176 0.50 10.67 12.53
C ASP A 176 2.02 10.54 12.32
N LEU A 177 2.84 11.24 13.11
CA LEU A 177 4.28 11.18 12.92
C LEU A 177 4.85 9.74 12.96
N PRO A 178 4.35 8.80 13.78
CA PRO A 178 4.79 7.41 13.73
C PRO A 178 4.61 6.75 12.36
N LEU A 179 3.63 7.17 11.58
CA LEU A 179 3.39 6.66 10.22
C LEU A 179 4.58 6.93 9.29
N LEU A 180 5.30 8.02 9.48
CA LEU A 180 6.49 8.36 8.70
C LEU A 180 7.67 7.40 8.98
N THR A 181 7.62 6.65 10.08
CA THR A 181 8.70 5.76 10.52
C THR A 181 8.50 4.30 10.10
N ARG A 182 7.48 4.00 9.28
CA ARG A 182 7.16 2.64 8.86
C ARG A 182 8.03 2.14 7.72
N LEU A 183 8.02 2.80 6.62
CA LEU A 183 8.58 2.31 5.37
C LEU A 183 9.90 3.05 5.07
N THR A 184 10.89 2.36 4.55
CA THR A 184 12.15 2.97 4.08
C THR A 184 12.97 3.74 5.14
N THR A 185 12.54 3.75 6.40
CA THR A 185 13.26 4.35 7.53
C THR A 185 14.10 3.30 8.27
N PHE A 186 14.74 2.43 7.50
CA PHE A 186 15.55 1.33 8.01
C PHE A 186 16.67 1.80 8.91
N VAL A 187 16.93 1.03 9.98
CA VAL A 187 17.97 1.34 10.94
C VAL A 187 19.24 0.57 10.61
N LEU A 188 20.33 1.31 10.52
CA LEU A 188 21.70 0.84 10.33
C LEU A 188 22.53 1.14 11.59
N LYS A 189 23.63 0.43 11.75
CA LYS A 189 24.61 0.70 12.80
C LYS A 189 25.27 2.06 12.55
N LYS A 190 25.36 2.87 13.60
CA LYS A 190 26.00 4.18 13.58
C LYS A 190 27.42 4.09 13.01
N ASP A 191 27.80 5.11 12.25
CA ASP A 191 29.13 5.26 11.62
C ASP A 191 29.49 4.15 10.60
N THR A 192 28.50 3.41 10.09
CA THR A 192 28.69 2.51 8.94
C THR A 192 29.16 3.32 7.74
N LYS A 193 30.31 2.95 7.16
CA LYS A 193 30.90 3.64 6.02
C LYS A 193 30.10 3.35 4.73
N ASP A 194 30.12 4.29 3.79
CA ASP A 194 29.33 4.18 2.55
C ASP A 194 29.67 2.92 1.72
N ASP A 195 30.92 2.49 1.69
CA ASP A 195 31.35 1.27 1.04
C ASP A 195 30.92 -0.02 1.75
N GLN A 196 30.46 0.08 3.01
CA GLN A 196 29.99 -1.03 3.85
C GLN A 196 28.46 -1.09 3.95
N ILE A 197 27.74 -0.07 3.53
CA ILE A 197 26.27 0.02 3.66
C ILE A 197 25.57 -1.22 3.09
N ALA A 198 25.99 -1.67 1.92
CA ALA A 198 25.37 -2.80 1.22
C ALA A 198 25.54 -4.15 1.94
N THR A 199 26.45 -4.23 2.91
CA THR A 199 26.76 -5.45 3.68
C THR A 199 26.65 -5.21 5.19
N ALA A 200 26.12 -4.06 5.59
CA ALA A 200 25.96 -3.70 6.99
C ALA A 200 25.08 -4.72 7.73
N PRO A 201 25.42 -5.07 8.97
CA PRO A 201 24.57 -5.93 9.78
C PRO A 201 23.21 -5.25 10.03
N GLY A 202 22.14 -5.98 9.71
CA GLY A 202 20.77 -5.52 9.96
C GLY A 202 20.30 -5.85 11.37
N THR A 203 19.00 -5.59 11.60
CA THR A 203 18.30 -5.84 12.87
C THR A 203 17.12 -6.80 12.70
N GLY A 204 16.86 -7.21 11.47
CA GLY A 204 15.68 -7.94 11.06
C GLY A 204 15.67 -9.43 11.39
N PRO A 205 14.56 -10.12 11.05
CA PRO A 205 14.35 -11.54 11.35
C PRO A 205 15.26 -12.49 10.55
N PHE A 206 15.89 -11.99 9.49
CA PHE A 206 16.81 -12.78 8.67
C PHE A 206 18.12 -12.06 8.42
N LYS A 207 19.20 -12.83 8.32
CA LYS A 207 20.57 -12.38 8.01
C LYS A 207 20.89 -12.70 6.55
N LEU A 208 21.52 -11.78 5.84
CA LEU A 208 21.97 -12.02 4.47
C LEU A 208 23.09 -13.05 4.45
N ASP A 209 22.89 -14.18 3.76
CA ASP A 209 23.88 -15.22 3.52
C ASP A 209 24.66 -14.94 2.23
N TRP A 210 23.93 -14.77 1.11
CA TRP A 210 24.53 -14.35 -0.15
C TRP A 210 23.58 -13.48 -0.98
N PHE A 211 24.20 -12.70 -1.88
CA PHE A 211 23.49 -11.86 -2.85
C PHE A 211 24.23 -11.93 -4.19
N ARG A 212 23.52 -12.26 -5.27
CA ARG A 212 24.07 -12.35 -6.64
C ARG A 212 23.01 -11.99 -7.65
N ASP A 213 23.31 -11.03 -8.53
CA ASP A 213 22.47 -10.64 -9.66
C ASP A 213 20.99 -10.40 -9.29
N GLY A 214 20.74 -9.72 -8.18
CA GLY A 214 19.41 -9.47 -7.67
C GLY A 214 18.76 -10.61 -6.90
N ASN A 215 19.32 -11.81 -6.94
CA ASN A 215 18.87 -12.93 -6.13
C ASN A 215 19.58 -12.95 -4.78
N ALA A 216 18.90 -13.43 -3.76
CA ALA A 216 19.44 -13.45 -2.40
C ALA A 216 19.03 -14.72 -1.65
N ARG A 217 19.88 -15.16 -0.74
CA ARG A 217 19.53 -16.10 0.32
C ARG A 217 19.71 -15.41 1.65
N LEU A 218 18.69 -15.55 2.48
CA LEU A 218 18.65 -15.02 3.83
C LEU A 218 18.43 -16.18 4.79
N VAL A 219 19.21 -16.25 5.87
CA VAL A 219 19.10 -17.28 6.90
C VAL A 219 18.49 -16.70 8.17
N ARG A 220 17.79 -17.53 8.92
CA ARG A 220 17.12 -17.13 10.15
C ARG A 220 18.07 -16.43 11.13
N ASN A 221 17.57 -15.38 11.76
CA ASN A 221 18.18 -14.76 12.93
C ASN A 221 17.53 -15.35 14.21
N ASP A 222 18.20 -16.31 14.84
CA ASP A 222 17.67 -16.95 16.05
C ASP A 222 17.62 -16.00 17.26
N ASP A 223 18.41 -14.92 17.23
CA ASP A 223 18.48 -13.91 18.30
C ASP A 223 17.58 -12.69 18.02
N TRP A 224 16.64 -12.80 17.07
CA TRP A 224 15.78 -11.68 16.73
C TRP A 224 14.83 -11.31 17.87
N TYR A 225 14.85 -10.05 18.29
CA TYR A 225 14.07 -9.54 19.43
C TYR A 225 12.54 -9.62 19.23
N GLY A 226 12.06 -9.70 17.98
CA GLY A 226 10.62 -9.76 17.64
C GLY A 226 9.99 -11.15 17.86
N GLY A 227 10.76 -12.12 18.34
CA GLY A 227 10.30 -13.47 18.67
C GLY A 227 10.81 -14.56 17.71
N LYS A 228 10.21 -15.72 17.78
CA LYS A 228 10.68 -16.88 17.02
C LYS A 228 10.32 -16.78 15.54
N VAL A 229 11.32 -16.81 14.68
CA VAL A 229 11.18 -16.98 13.25
C VAL A 229 11.07 -18.49 12.93
N LEU A 230 10.10 -18.89 12.10
CA LEU A 230 9.82 -20.30 11.87
C LEU A 230 10.61 -20.90 10.69
N LEU A 231 10.84 -20.13 9.64
CA LEU A 231 11.63 -20.57 8.46
C LEU A 231 13.12 -20.64 8.80
N ASP A 232 13.85 -21.62 8.23
CA ASP A 232 15.31 -21.66 8.32
C ASP A 232 15.95 -20.63 7.39
N ALA A 233 15.34 -20.42 6.22
CA ALA A 233 15.84 -19.47 5.22
C ALA A 233 14.72 -18.95 4.30
N VAL A 234 15.00 -17.82 3.66
CA VAL A 234 14.24 -17.28 2.52
C VAL A 234 15.18 -17.13 1.33
N GLU A 235 14.80 -17.67 0.19
CA GLU A 235 15.47 -17.44 -1.09
C GLU A 235 14.61 -16.51 -1.94
N VAL A 236 15.14 -15.36 -2.32
CA VAL A 236 14.48 -14.38 -3.18
C VAL A 236 15.05 -14.51 -4.59
N SER A 237 14.16 -14.74 -5.56
CA SER A 237 14.48 -14.75 -6.99
C SER A 237 13.82 -13.58 -7.69
N ILE A 238 14.60 -12.84 -8.49
CA ILE A 238 14.10 -11.68 -9.24
C ILE A 238 13.50 -12.13 -10.58
N PHE A 239 12.36 -11.53 -10.93
CA PHE A 239 11.68 -11.75 -12.20
C PHE A 239 11.33 -10.40 -12.85
N GLU A 240 11.54 -10.29 -14.16
CA GLU A 240 11.24 -9.07 -14.90
C GLU A 240 9.77 -8.99 -15.35
N SER A 241 9.01 -10.09 -15.24
CA SER A 241 7.59 -10.08 -15.57
C SER A 241 6.75 -10.92 -14.60
N PRO A 242 5.52 -10.47 -14.29
CA PRO A 242 4.58 -11.22 -13.47
C PRO A 242 4.25 -12.61 -14.05
N GLN A 243 4.16 -12.73 -15.38
CA GLN A 243 3.85 -13.99 -16.04
C GLN A 243 4.96 -15.02 -15.90
N ALA A 244 6.23 -14.61 -16.07
CA ALA A 244 7.39 -15.51 -15.87
C ALA A 244 7.44 -16.01 -14.43
N MET A 245 7.18 -15.14 -13.46
CA MET A 245 7.15 -15.48 -12.04
C MET A 245 6.00 -16.45 -11.70
N ALA A 246 4.79 -16.20 -12.22
CA ALA A 246 3.67 -17.12 -12.06
C ALA A 246 3.96 -18.50 -12.67
N ASN A 247 4.56 -18.55 -13.86
CA ASN A 247 4.95 -19.80 -14.49
C ASN A 247 5.98 -20.58 -13.66
N ALA A 248 6.95 -19.90 -13.06
CA ALA A 248 7.94 -20.52 -12.17
C ALA A 248 7.28 -21.15 -10.92
N LEU A 249 6.24 -20.49 -10.35
CA LEU A 249 5.45 -21.04 -9.26
C LEU A 249 4.66 -22.27 -9.71
N LEU A 250 3.96 -22.18 -10.85
CA LEU A 250 3.18 -23.29 -11.40
C LEU A 250 4.05 -24.50 -11.76
N ALA A 251 5.31 -24.29 -12.04
CA ALA A 251 6.32 -25.34 -12.25
C ALA A 251 7.00 -25.83 -10.95
N GLY A 252 6.64 -25.29 -9.78
CA GLY A 252 7.21 -25.67 -8.49
C GLY A 252 8.65 -25.19 -8.24
N GLN A 253 9.13 -24.24 -9.02
CA GLN A 253 10.48 -23.66 -8.88
C GLN A 253 10.57 -22.68 -7.71
N ILE A 254 9.47 -21.97 -7.43
CA ILE A 254 9.31 -21.07 -6.28
C ILE A 254 8.04 -21.43 -5.50
N ASP A 255 7.96 -21.03 -4.24
CA ASP A 255 6.83 -21.31 -3.35
C ASP A 255 5.82 -20.14 -3.31
N VAL A 256 6.29 -18.93 -3.57
CA VAL A 256 5.48 -17.69 -3.58
C VAL A 256 5.84 -16.85 -4.79
N ALA A 257 4.83 -16.39 -5.51
CA ALA A 257 4.96 -15.39 -6.58
C ALA A 257 4.19 -14.14 -6.15
N SER A 258 4.90 -13.04 -5.89
CA SER A 258 4.29 -11.82 -5.38
C SER A 258 3.80 -10.93 -6.52
N ASN A 259 2.65 -10.28 -6.31
CA ASN A 259 2.11 -9.25 -7.20
C ASN A 259 1.98 -9.66 -8.67
N VAL A 260 1.43 -10.85 -8.91
CA VAL A 260 1.33 -11.44 -10.26
C VAL A 260 0.21 -10.83 -11.12
N GLY A 261 -0.74 -10.13 -10.50
CA GLY A 261 -1.87 -9.51 -11.19
C GLY A 261 -3.00 -10.47 -11.60
N ALA A 262 -4.10 -9.90 -12.08
CA ALA A 262 -5.36 -10.60 -12.36
C ALA A 262 -5.26 -11.69 -13.44
N VAL A 263 -4.44 -11.47 -14.47
CA VAL A 263 -4.27 -12.44 -15.59
C VAL A 263 -3.65 -13.74 -15.09
N ALA A 264 -2.58 -13.65 -14.30
CA ALA A 264 -1.92 -14.81 -13.72
C ALA A 264 -2.81 -15.51 -12.68
N ALA A 265 -3.59 -14.75 -11.91
CA ALA A 265 -4.56 -15.31 -10.97
C ALA A 265 -5.56 -16.24 -11.68
N ARG A 266 -6.14 -15.80 -12.78
CA ARG A 266 -7.08 -16.62 -13.55
C ARG A 266 -6.48 -17.94 -14.05
N THR A 267 -5.22 -17.96 -14.43
CA THR A 267 -4.55 -19.22 -14.84
C THR A 267 -4.36 -20.19 -13.68
N ALA A 268 -4.32 -19.68 -12.45
CA ALA A 268 -4.17 -20.46 -11.23
C ALA A 268 -5.49 -20.93 -10.60
N GLU A 269 -6.65 -20.34 -10.99
CA GLU A 269 -7.96 -20.66 -10.38
C GLU A 269 -8.33 -22.15 -10.43
N SER A 270 -7.95 -22.87 -11.49
CA SER A 270 -8.21 -24.31 -11.62
C SER A 270 -7.22 -25.20 -10.84
N ARG A 271 -6.15 -24.65 -10.26
CA ARG A 271 -5.08 -25.37 -9.60
C ARG A 271 -5.40 -25.60 -8.13
N LYS A 272 -5.43 -26.86 -7.70
CA LYS A 272 -5.66 -27.24 -6.28
C LYS A 272 -4.41 -27.15 -5.41
N ASP A 273 -3.24 -27.12 -6.01
CA ASP A 273 -1.92 -27.05 -5.37
C ASP A 273 -1.38 -25.62 -5.23
N VAL A 274 -2.17 -24.63 -5.69
CA VAL A 274 -1.85 -23.20 -5.61
C VAL A 274 -3.00 -22.46 -4.95
N ARG A 275 -2.68 -21.53 -4.07
CA ARG A 275 -3.66 -20.60 -3.46
C ARG A 275 -3.47 -19.21 -4.03
N ILE A 276 -4.56 -18.57 -4.36
CA ILE A 276 -4.61 -17.16 -4.74
C ILE A 276 -4.83 -16.37 -3.45
N LEU A 277 -3.89 -15.49 -3.12
CA LEU A 277 -3.96 -14.60 -1.98
C LEU A 277 -4.28 -13.20 -2.49
N ARG A 278 -5.43 -12.67 -2.09
CA ARG A 278 -5.85 -11.31 -2.44
C ARG A 278 -5.50 -10.36 -1.31
N ARG A 279 -4.95 -9.22 -1.65
CA ARG A 279 -4.80 -8.06 -0.78
C ARG A 279 -5.77 -6.99 -1.28
N PRO A 280 -6.93 -6.85 -0.64
CA PRO A 280 -7.97 -5.94 -1.12
C PRO A 280 -7.46 -4.50 -1.21
N ASN A 281 -7.80 -3.82 -2.29
CA ASN A 281 -7.50 -2.41 -2.48
C ASN A 281 -6.00 -2.07 -2.37
N ASP A 282 -5.13 -2.91 -2.91
CA ASP A 282 -3.67 -2.76 -2.82
C ASP A 282 -3.12 -1.61 -3.69
N MET A 283 -3.87 -1.19 -4.70
CA MET A 283 -3.44 -0.17 -5.64
C MET A 283 -4.61 0.69 -6.14
N ALA A 284 -4.53 2.01 -5.93
CA ALA A 284 -5.45 2.97 -6.54
C ALA A 284 -5.07 3.22 -7.99
N MET A 285 -6.05 3.32 -8.88
CA MET A 285 -5.87 3.51 -10.31
C MET A 285 -6.63 4.74 -10.83
N PRO A 286 -6.10 5.95 -10.59
CA PRO A 286 -6.75 7.16 -11.08
C PRO A 286 -6.36 7.50 -12.53
N VAL A 287 -7.27 8.21 -13.19
CA VAL A 287 -6.94 9.12 -14.28
C VAL A 287 -6.72 10.50 -13.67
N VAL A 288 -5.58 11.10 -13.92
CA VAL A 288 -5.21 12.43 -13.41
C VAL A 288 -5.60 13.49 -14.42
N MET A 289 -6.32 14.48 -13.95
CA MET A 289 -6.73 15.69 -14.69
C MET A 289 -6.04 16.90 -14.08
N ARG A 290 -5.14 17.52 -14.81
CA ARG A 290 -4.42 18.70 -14.31
C ARG A 290 -5.37 19.87 -14.07
N THR A 291 -5.30 20.43 -12.87
CA THR A 291 -6.24 21.47 -12.40
C THR A 291 -5.67 22.88 -12.51
N ALA A 292 -4.33 23.00 -12.56
CA ALA A 292 -3.65 24.30 -12.51
C ALA A 292 -3.84 25.12 -13.79
N ASP A 293 -3.99 24.45 -14.93
CA ASP A 293 -4.10 25.06 -16.24
C ASP A 293 -4.72 24.08 -17.25
N GLY A 294 -5.00 24.58 -18.45
CA GLY A 294 -5.44 23.77 -19.58
C GLY A 294 -6.91 23.35 -19.54
N PRO A 295 -7.29 22.35 -20.35
CA PRO A 295 -8.70 22.02 -20.61
C PRO A 295 -9.43 21.41 -19.42
N PHE A 296 -8.70 20.88 -18.43
CA PHE A 296 -9.28 20.24 -17.25
C PHE A 296 -9.22 21.14 -15.99
N ALA A 297 -8.83 22.41 -16.12
CA ALA A 297 -8.82 23.37 -15.02
C ALA A 297 -10.22 23.70 -14.50
N ASP A 298 -11.23 23.70 -15.37
CA ASP A 298 -12.62 23.90 -14.96
C ASP A 298 -13.17 22.68 -14.20
N PRO A 299 -13.65 22.84 -12.96
CA PRO A 299 -14.18 21.74 -12.18
C PRO A 299 -15.41 21.08 -12.82
N ARG A 300 -16.18 21.79 -13.64
CA ARG A 300 -17.34 21.24 -14.37
C ARG A 300 -16.91 20.21 -15.39
N VAL A 301 -15.78 20.44 -16.06
CA VAL A 301 -15.21 19.48 -17.02
C VAL A 301 -14.75 18.21 -16.29
N ARG A 302 -14.07 18.35 -15.16
CA ARG A 302 -13.64 17.19 -14.36
C ARG A 302 -14.82 16.37 -13.85
N GLU A 303 -15.85 17.05 -13.36
CA GLU A 303 -17.09 16.41 -12.91
C GLU A 303 -17.79 15.68 -14.07
N ALA A 304 -17.85 16.27 -15.25
CA ALA A 304 -18.43 15.63 -16.43
C ALA A 304 -17.69 14.32 -16.79
N LEU A 305 -16.34 14.33 -16.75
CA LEU A 305 -15.56 13.13 -17.02
C LEU A 305 -15.79 12.05 -15.96
N ARG A 306 -15.89 12.42 -14.67
CA ARG A 306 -16.21 11.49 -13.58
C ARG A 306 -17.60 10.83 -13.75
N LEU A 307 -18.59 11.61 -14.19
CA LEU A 307 -19.96 11.13 -14.47
C LEU A 307 -20.07 10.31 -15.75
N ALA A 308 -19.13 10.46 -16.69
CA ALA A 308 -19.14 9.69 -17.93
C ALA A 308 -18.65 8.25 -17.75
N VAL A 309 -17.96 7.92 -16.67
CA VAL A 309 -17.31 6.63 -16.46
C VAL A 309 -18.21 5.64 -15.74
N ASP A 310 -18.35 4.45 -16.34
CA ASP A 310 -18.90 3.25 -15.72
C ASP A 310 -17.78 2.52 -14.97
N ARG A 311 -17.71 2.74 -13.66
CA ARG A 311 -16.65 2.19 -12.80
C ARG A 311 -16.76 0.67 -12.64
N GLU A 312 -17.98 0.12 -12.63
CA GLU A 312 -18.19 -1.33 -12.56
C GLU A 312 -17.64 -2.02 -13.81
N ALA A 313 -17.93 -1.46 -14.98
CA ALA A 313 -17.35 -1.95 -16.23
C ALA A 313 -15.83 -1.84 -16.26
N MET A 314 -15.25 -0.75 -15.69
CA MET A 314 -13.80 -0.60 -15.55
C MET A 314 -13.21 -1.73 -14.71
N VAL A 315 -13.71 -1.96 -13.49
CA VAL A 315 -13.25 -3.02 -12.61
C VAL A 315 -13.38 -4.40 -13.26
N LYS A 316 -14.53 -4.67 -13.86
CA LYS A 316 -14.79 -5.97 -14.52
C LYS A 316 -13.86 -6.23 -15.70
N GLN A 317 -13.65 -5.25 -16.56
CA GLN A 317 -12.91 -5.44 -17.82
C GLN A 317 -11.38 -5.28 -17.62
N VAL A 318 -10.95 -4.29 -16.83
CA VAL A 318 -9.52 -4.03 -16.61
C VAL A 318 -8.95 -4.95 -15.54
N LEU A 319 -9.66 -5.11 -14.42
CA LEU A 319 -9.17 -5.87 -13.26
C LEU A 319 -9.73 -7.30 -13.22
N SER A 320 -10.52 -7.72 -14.20
CA SER A 320 -11.14 -9.06 -14.21
C SER A 320 -11.96 -9.38 -12.94
N GLY A 321 -12.47 -8.35 -12.26
CA GLY A 321 -13.19 -8.46 -10.99
C GLY A 321 -12.27 -8.53 -9.75
N TYR A 322 -10.94 -8.47 -9.91
CA TYR A 322 -10.00 -8.38 -8.79
C TYR A 322 -9.78 -6.92 -8.39
N GLY A 323 -10.78 -6.36 -7.73
CA GLY A 323 -10.74 -4.99 -7.25
C GLY A 323 -12.14 -4.48 -6.88
N THR A 324 -12.20 -3.24 -6.43
CA THR A 324 -13.43 -2.53 -6.09
C THR A 324 -13.54 -1.22 -6.87
N ILE A 325 -14.75 -0.70 -7.01
CA ILE A 325 -14.96 0.61 -7.64
C ILE A 325 -14.37 1.71 -6.75
N GLY A 326 -13.77 2.70 -7.38
CA GLY A 326 -13.32 3.92 -6.71
C GLY A 326 -14.44 4.96 -6.58
N ASN A 327 -14.25 5.93 -5.71
CA ASN A 327 -15.16 7.06 -5.51
C ASN A 327 -14.44 8.41 -5.45
N ASP A 328 -13.37 8.58 -6.23
CA ASP A 328 -12.59 9.81 -6.36
C ASP A 328 -11.93 10.29 -5.05
N ILE A 329 -11.78 9.38 -4.06
CA ILE A 329 -11.10 9.61 -2.78
C ILE A 329 -10.12 8.48 -2.49
N LEU A 330 -8.98 8.83 -1.87
CA LEU A 330 -7.90 7.91 -1.50
C LEU A 330 -7.93 7.55 -0.01
N GLY A 331 -7.21 6.49 0.37
CA GLY A 331 -7.06 6.11 1.78
C GLY A 331 -8.06 5.07 2.27
N THR A 332 -8.53 4.17 1.40
CA THR A 332 -9.53 3.13 1.73
C THR A 332 -9.13 2.20 2.88
N GLY A 333 -7.84 2.13 3.21
CA GLY A 333 -7.32 1.36 4.36
C GLY A 333 -7.38 2.10 5.69
N ASP A 334 -7.70 3.40 5.68
CA ASP A 334 -7.80 4.18 6.92
C ASP A 334 -9.09 3.86 7.68
N PRO A 335 -9.04 3.63 9.01
CA PRO A 335 -10.25 3.54 9.82
C PRO A 335 -11.19 4.75 9.70
N ALA A 336 -10.63 5.94 9.39
CA ALA A 336 -11.38 7.17 9.17
C ALA A 336 -11.79 7.41 7.70
N PHE A 337 -11.68 6.39 6.84
CA PHE A 337 -12.16 6.50 5.47
C PHE A 337 -13.69 6.72 5.43
N ALA A 338 -14.12 7.77 4.73
CA ALA A 338 -15.53 8.19 4.66
C ALA A 338 -16.35 7.30 3.71
N LYS A 339 -16.81 6.15 4.22
CA LYS A 339 -17.59 5.17 3.47
C LYS A 339 -19.00 5.62 3.14
N ASP A 340 -19.48 6.66 3.82
CA ASP A 340 -20.81 7.26 3.71
C ASP A 340 -20.90 8.36 2.64
N ILE A 341 -19.78 8.80 2.07
CA ILE A 341 -19.80 9.69 0.89
C ILE A 341 -20.47 8.93 -0.26
N PRO A 342 -21.58 9.47 -0.83
CA PRO A 342 -22.33 8.77 -1.85
C PRO A 342 -21.46 8.39 -3.05
N GLN A 343 -21.59 7.13 -3.51
CA GLN A 343 -20.91 6.66 -4.69
C GLN A 343 -21.34 7.45 -5.92
N ARG A 344 -20.36 8.01 -6.63
CA ARG A 344 -20.62 8.72 -7.89
C ARG A 344 -21.06 7.75 -8.97
N GLY A 345 -22.32 7.85 -9.36
CA GLY A 345 -22.90 7.06 -10.45
C GLY A 345 -22.58 7.64 -11.82
N ARG A 346 -22.78 6.85 -12.86
CA ARG A 346 -22.68 7.29 -14.25
C ARG A 346 -23.91 8.10 -14.64
N ASP A 347 -23.71 9.30 -15.19
CA ASP A 347 -24.78 10.18 -15.73
C ASP A 347 -24.29 10.92 -16.98
N LEU A 348 -24.56 10.35 -18.14
CA LEU A 348 -24.14 10.92 -19.43
C LEU A 348 -24.93 12.20 -19.79
N ALA A 349 -26.17 12.33 -19.35
CA ALA A 349 -26.96 13.52 -19.63
C ALA A 349 -26.38 14.72 -18.87
N ARG A 350 -26.11 14.54 -17.58
CA ARG A 350 -25.50 15.56 -16.75
C ARG A 350 -24.06 15.87 -17.20
N ALA A 351 -23.29 14.85 -17.61
CA ALA A 351 -21.94 15.03 -18.15
C ALA A 351 -21.94 15.94 -19.39
N ARG A 352 -22.81 15.70 -20.35
CA ARG A 352 -22.95 16.55 -21.54
C ARG A 352 -23.36 17.98 -21.21
N GLN A 353 -24.29 18.14 -20.27
CA GLN A 353 -24.71 19.45 -19.81
C GLN A 353 -23.55 20.25 -19.21
N LEU A 354 -22.76 19.63 -18.32
CA LEU A 354 -21.62 20.26 -17.68
C LEU A 354 -20.53 20.65 -18.68
N LEU A 355 -20.26 19.82 -19.70
CA LEU A 355 -19.33 20.16 -20.78
C LEU A 355 -19.82 21.38 -21.60
N ALA A 356 -21.10 21.42 -21.91
CA ALA A 356 -21.70 22.55 -22.61
C ALA A 356 -21.65 23.83 -21.77
N ASP A 357 -22.02 23.76 -20.49
CA ASP A 357 -21.98 24.89 -19.55
C ASP A 357 -20.56 25.43 -19.34
N ALA A 358 -19.54 24.54 -19.42
CA ALA A 358 -18.14 24.90 -19.34
C ALA A 358 -17.56 25.45 -20.66
N GLY A 359 -18.30 25.37 -21.76
CA GLY A 359 -17.81 25.72 -23.09
C GLY A 359 -16.64 24.82 -23.54
N PHE A 360 -16.65 23.54 -23.13
CA PHE A 360 -15.58 22.59 -23.44
C PHE A 360 -15.55 22.25 -24.93
N ASP A 361 -14.38 22.33 -25.54
CA ASP A 361 -14.22 22.06 -26.98
C ASP A 361 -14.29 20.54 -27.27
N THR A 362 -15.47 20.05 -27.56
CA THR A 362 -15.71 18.64 -27.93
C THR A 362 -15.30 18.30 -29.37
N ALA A 363 -14.97 19.30 -30.20
CA ALA A 363 -14.43 19.07 -31.55
C ALA A 363 -12.95 18.64 -31.50
N ARG A 364 -12.21 19.12 -30.52
CA ARG A 364 -10.80 18.82 -30.28
C ARG A 364 -10.62 17.38 -29.75
N THR A 365 -9.51 16.76 -30.14
CA THR A 365 -9.02 15.50 -29.54
C THR A 365 -7.95 15.82 -28.48
N TYR A 366 -8.04 15.17 -27.33
CA TYR A 366 -7.12 15.34 -26.20
C TYR A 366 -6.29 14.08 -26.01
N ASP A 367 -5.00 14.21 -25.77
CA ASP A 367 -4.13 13.08 -25.50
C ASP A 367 -4.26 12.64 -24.03
N LEU A 368 -4.48 11.35 -23.82
CA LEU A 368 -4.35 10.65 -22.54
C LEU A 368 -3.06 9.84 -22.58
N LEU A 369 -2.08 10.26 -21.77
CA LEU A 369 -0.78 9.62 -21.72
C LEU A 369 -0.79 8.45 -20.74
N THR A 370 -0.17 7.33 -21.12
CA THR A 370 -0.12 6.11 -20.31
C THR A 370 1.15 5.32 -20.57
N THR A 371 1.41 4.30 -19.74
CA THR A 371 2.52 3.36 -19.86
C THR A 371 2.04 1.93 -19.66
N GLU A 372 2.85 0.92 -19.99
CA GLU A 372 2.49 -0.51 -19.91
C GLU A 372 3.28 -1.27 -18.84
N ASP A 373 4.16 -0.62 -18.09
CA ASP A 373 4.95 -1.26 -17.03
C ASP A 373 4.13 -1.60 -15.78
N ILE A 374 2.95 -0.97 -15.62
CA ILE A 374 2.00 -1.28 -14.56
C ILE A 374 0.73 -1.87 -15.16
N SER A 375 0.39 -3.07 -14.74
CA SER A 375 -0.80 -3.79 -15.22
C SER A 375 -2.07 -2.98 -15.01
N GLY A 376 -2.87 -2.84 -16.06
CA GLY A 376 -4.16 -2.15 -16.04
C GLY A 376 -4.12 -0.67 -16.41
N LEU A 377 -2.95 0.00 -16.45
CA LEU A 377 -2.90 1.43 -16.79
C LEU A 377 -3.31 1.69 -18.26
N ALA A 378 -2.70 0.98 -19.20
CA ALA A 378 -3.00 1.15 -20.62
C ALA A 378 -4.40 0.67 -20.99
N GLU A 379 -4.86 -0.41 -20.38
CA GLU A 379 -6.22 -0.95 -20.55
C GLU A 379 -7.26 0.04 -20.02
N SER A 380 -7.01 0.61 -18.82
CA SER A 380 -7.90 1.62 -18.23
C SER A 380 -7.98 2.89 -19.07
N ALA A 381 -6.86 3.35 -19.62
CA ALA A 381 -6.84 4.49 -20.54
C ALA A 381 -7.71 4.25 -21.79
N THR A 382 -7.61 3.06 -22.36
CA THR A 382 -8.37 2.67 -23.56
C THR A 382 -9.88 2.60 -23.28
N LEU A 383 -10.27 1.99 -22.16
CA LEU A 383 -11.67 1.88 -21.78
C LEU A 383 -12.24 3.24 -21.37
N PHE A 384 -11.49 4.04 -20.62
CA PHE A 384 -11.84 5.43 -20.29
C PHE A 384 -12.13 6.25 -21.55
N ALA A 385 -11.20 6.24 -22.54
CA ALA A 385 -11.38 6.94 -23.81
C ALA A 385 -12.65 6.52 -24.55
N THR A 386 -12.98 5.24 -24.49
CA THR A 386 -14.22 4.70 -25.09
C THR A 386 -15.47 5.23 -24.38
N GLN A 387 -15.47 5.25 -23.05
CA GLN A 387 -16.64 5.67 -22.26
C GLN A 387 -16.89 7.18 -22.33
N VAL A 388 -15.85 8.01 -22.24
CA VAL A 388 -16.03 9.47 -22.30
C VAL A 388 -16.43 9.96 -23.69
N ARG A 389 -16.18 9.17 -24.74
CA ARG A 389 -16.68 9.44 -26.10
C ARG A 389 -18.20 9.49 -26.15
N GLU A 390 -18.89 8.71 -25.33
CA GLU A 390 -20.34 8.74 -25.22
C GLU A 390 -20.86 10.08 -24.67
N ALA A 391 -20.06 10.79 -23.89
CA ALA A 391 -20.35 12.16 -23.46
C ALA A 391 -19.91 13.23 -24.49
N GLY A 392 -19.30 12.82 -25.61
CA GLY A 392 -18.83 13.71 -26.68
C GLY A 392 -17.35 14.09 -26.57
N VAL A 393 -16.59 13.56 -25.62
CA VAL A 393 -15.16 13.88 -25.44
C VAL A 393 -14.30 12.92 -26.26
N LYS A 394 -13.42 13.47 -27.11
CA LYS A 394 -12.52 12.67 -27.96
C LYS A 394 -11.15 12.55 -27.28
N ILE A 395 -10.75 11.33 -26.96
CA ILE A 395 -9.47 11.01 -26.35
C ILE A 395 -8.64 10.15 -27.31
N ASN A 396 -7.39 10.55 -27.50
CA ASN A 396 -6.34 9.77 -28.14
C ASN A 396 -5.43 9.19 -27.06
N VAL A 397 -5.36 7.87 -26.96
CA VAL A 397 -4.52 7.18 -25.98
C VAL A 397 -3.10 7.06 -26.52
N VAL A 398 -2.14 7.65 -25.85
CA VAL A 398 -0.73 7.67 -26.23
C VAL A 398 0.07 6.85 -25.22
N LYS A 399 0.51 5.67 -25.64
CA LYS A 399 1.41 4.83 -24.84
C LYS A 399 2.84 5.32 -24.97
N GLN A 400 3.53 5.44 -23.86
CA GLN A 400 4.91 5.89 -23.80
C GLN A 400 5.82 4.82 -23.19
N ASP A 401 7.10 4.87 -23.55
CA ASP A 401 8.15 4.14 -22.84
C ASP A 401 8.11 4.48 -21.35
N PRO A 402 8.22 3.51 -20.44
CA PRO A 402 8.12 3.74 -19.00
C PRO A 402 9.08 4.82 -18.49
N LYS A 403 10.33 4.82 -18.97
CA LYS A 403 11.29 5.84 -18.54
C LYS A 403 10.87 7.25 -18.97
N VAL A 404 10.41 7.40 -20.21
CA VAL A 404 9.91 8.68 -20.73
C VAL A 404 8.67 9.13 -19.94
N PHE A 405 7.78 8.19 -19.64
CA PHE A 405 6.56 8.48 -18.90
C PHE A 405 6.87 9.01 -17.49
N TRP A 406 7.65 8.29 -16.70
CA TRP A 406 7.93 8.68 -15.32
C TRP A 406 8.86 9.90 -15.19
N ASP A 407 9.78 10.12 -16.13
CA ASP A 407 10.72 11.24 -16.08
C ASP A 407 10.14 12.56 -16.68
N ALA A 408 9.33 12.45 -17.72
CA ALA A 408 8.92 13.61 -18.51
C ALA A 408 7.42 13.91 -18.51
N THR A 409 6.55 12.91 -18.29
CA THR A 409 5.09 13.03 -18.39
C THR A 409 4.42 13.15 -17.03
N TRP A 410 4.78 12.26 -16.11
CA TRP A 410 4.27 12.26 -14.76
C TRP A 410 4.47 13.62 -14.07
N LEU A 411 3.48 14.11 -13.35
CA LEU A 411 3.41 15.45 -12.71
C LEU A 411 3.29 16.64 -13.66
N LYS A 412 3.32 16.45 -14.98
CA LYS A 412 3.40 17.56 -15.95
C LYS A 412 2.29 17.55 -16.99
N ALA A 413 1.87 16.35 -17.42
CA ALA A 413 0.90 16.24 -18.51
C ALA A 413 -0.52 16.68 -18.07
N PRO A 414 -1.34 17.18 -19.01
CA PRO A 414 -2.71 17.60 -18.70
C PRO A 414 -3.65 16.45 -18.32
N LEU A 415 -3.44 15.25 -18.90
CA LEU A 415 -4.27 14.08 -18.71
C LEU A 415 -3.41 12.82 -18.83
N TYR A 416 -3.39 11.99 -17.80
CA TYR A 416 -2.61 10.74 -17.80
C TYR A 416 -3.15 9.74 -16.78
N THR A 417 -2.82 8.46 -16.95
CA THR A 417 -3.09 7.42 -15.97
C THR A 417 -1.93 7.32 -14.98
N THR A 418 -2.22 6.98 -13.74
CA THR A 418 -1.21 6.71 -12.72
C THR A 418 -1.68 5.64 -11.76
N TYR A 419 -0.84 5.29 -10.79
CA TYR A 419 -1.19 4.38 -9.71
C TYR A 419 -0.58 4.83 -8.39
N TRP A 420 -1.20 4.40 -7.30
CA TRP A 420 -0.63 4.54 -5.97
C TRP A 420 -0.80 3.22 -5.23
N GLY A 421 0.33 2.68 -4.77
CA GLY A 421 0.29 1.56 -3.82
C GLY A 421 -0.47 2.03 -2.59
N THR A 422 -1.48 1.28 -2.20
CA THR A 422 -2.44 1.78 -1.24
C THR A 422 -2.55 0.97 0.03
N ASN A 423 -3.67 1.15 0.65
CA ASN A 423 -4.06 0.82 1.98
C ASN A 423 -3.28 1.62 3.03
N ASP A 424 -2.84 2.79 2.61
CA ASP A 424 -2.29 3.76 3.54
C ASP A 424 -3.38 4.71 4.04
N SER A 425 -3.03 5.56 5.00
CA SER A 425 -3.99 6.47 5.62
C SER A 425 -4.41 7.60 4.68
N VAL A 426 -5.59 8.16 4.94
CA VAL A 426 -6.08 9.40 4.31
C VAL A 426 -5.03 10.51 4.42
N VAL A 427 -4.40 10.64 5.61
CA VAL A 427 -3.36 11.64 5.84
C VAL A 427 -2.12 11.38 5.00
N PHE A 428 -1.72 10.13 4.82
CA PHE A 428 -0.59 9.79 3.95
C PHE A 428 -0.83 10.26 2.52
N PHE A 429 -1.98 9.91 1.93
CA PHE A 429 -2.30 10.33 0.58
C PHE A 429 -2.49 11.84 0.46
N ALA A 430 -3.17 12.46 1.40
CA ALA A 430 -3.28 13.92 1.43
C ALA A 430 -1.90 14.58 1.38
N SER A 431 -0.95 14.11 2.20
CA SER A 431 0.41 14.64 2.24
C SER A 431 1.21 14.44 0.95
N LYS A 432 0.95 13.33 0.25
CA LYS A 432 1.71 12.96 -0.96
C LYS A 432 1.14 13.57 -2.22
N THR A 433 -0.18 13.52 -2.39
CA THR A 433 -0.80 13.74 -3.70
C THR A 433 -1.72 14.97 -3.77
N MET A 434 -2.19 15.49 -2.63
CA MET A 434 -3.30 16.45 -2.63
C MET A 434 -2.96 17.83 -2.07
N VAL A 435 -2.17 17.93 -0.99
CA VAL A 435 -1.83 19.25 -0.43
C VAL A 435 -1.07 20.10 -1.43
N SER A 436 -1.34 21.40 -1.44
CA SER A 436 -0.79 22.36 -2.41
C SER A 436 0.73 22.41 -2.46
N GLU A 437 1.41 22.10 -1.35
CA GLU A 437 2.86 22.14 -1.21
C GLU A 437 3.56 20.83 -1.56
N SER A 438 2.80 19.76 -1.85
CA SER A 438 3.40 18.47 -2.15
C SER A 438 4.13 18.48 -3.48
N GLY A 439 5.37 18.02 -3.48
CA GLY A 439 6.15 17.80 -4.71
C GLY A 439 5.62 16.68 -5.60
N GLN A 440 4.65 15.89 -5.09
CA GLN A 440 3.98 14.80 -5.81
C GLN A 440 2.49 15.08 -6.02
N ASN A 441 2.07 16.36 -5.96
CA ASN A 441 0.71 16.77 -6.30
C ASN A 441 0.49 16.66 -7.81
N GLU A 442 0.08 15.47 -8.23
CA GLU A 442 -0.01 15.05 -9.64
C GLU A 442 -0.93 15.92 -10.48
N ALA A 443 -2.02 16.39 -9.89
CA ALA A 443 -2.99 17.24 -10.58
C ALA A 443 -2.58 18.73 -10.57
N GLY A 444 -1.56 19.12 -9.83
CA GLY A 444 -1.25 20.53 -9.57
C GLY A 444 -2.40 21.23 -8.82
N TRP A 445 -3.19 20.48 -8.06
CA TRP A 445 -4.39 20.96 -7.38
C TRP A 445 -4.04 21.84 -6.18
N ARG A 446 -4.73 22.98 -6.09
CA ARG A 446 -4.55 23.94 -4.99
C ARG A 446 -5.92 24.31 -4.43
N GLU A 447 -6.22 23.79 -3.24
CA GLU A 447 -7.49 24.04 -2.55
C GLU A 447 -7.18 24.43 -1.10
N PRO A 448 -7.24 25.71 -0.75
CA PRO A 448 -6.91 26.19 0.60
C PRO A 448 -7.73 25.54 1.70
N ALA A 449 -9.01 25.22 1.44
CA ALA A 449 -9.86 24.54 2.42
C ALA A 449 -9.40 23.12 2.70
N PHE A 450 -8.87 22.42 1.68
CA PHE A 450 -8.26 21.10 1.86
C PHE A 450 -6.98 21.17 2.69
N ASP A 451 -6.11 22.12 2.37
CA ASP A 451 -4.84 22.32 3.10
C ASP A 451 -5.09 22.69 4.57
N GLU A 452 -6.14 23.49 4.84
CA GLU A 452 -6.55 23.83 6.22
C GLU A 452 -7.08 22.61 6.96
N ALA A 453 -7.98 21.84 6.36
CA ALA A 453 -8.51 20.59 6.93
C ALA A 453 -7.39 19.58 7.21
N TYR A 454 -6.44 19.44 6.29
CA TYR A 454 -5.27 18.60 6.47
C TYR A 454 -4.43 19.01 7.69
N ARG A 455 -4.06 20.30 7.79
CA ARG A 455 -3.30 20.80 8.95
C ARG A 455 -4.07 20.64 10.26
N LYS A 456 -5.38 20.88 10.25
CA LYS A 456 -6.24 20.67 11.40
C LYS A 456 -6.28 19.19 11.82
N ALA A 457 -6.40 18.26 10.87
CA ALA A 457 -6.36 16.83 11.16
C ALA A 457 -5.04 16.42 11.82
N LEU A 458 -3.90 16.92 11.31
CA LEU A 458 -2.59 16.68 11.91
C LEU A 458 -2.47 17.22 13.34
N GLY A 459 -3.11 18.37 13.63
CA GLY A 459 -3.08 19.00 14.95
C GLY A 459 -4.13 18.48 15.92
N THR A 460 -4.94 17.49 15.54
CA THR A 460 -6.04 16.96 16.37
C THR A 460 -5.64 15.62 16.96
N ALA A 461 -5.44 15.56 18.28
CA ALA A 461 -5.07 14.35 19.00
C ALA A 461 -6.25 13.41 19.24
N ASP A 462 -7.44 13.95 19.52
CA ASP A 462 -8.64 13.16 19.74
C ASP A 462 -9.07 12.44 18.44
N ALA A 463 -9.15 11.12 18.47
CA ALA A 463 -9.42 10.30 17.30
C ALA A 463 -10.83 10.57 16.70
N THR A 464 -11.82 10.86 17.54
CA THR A 464 -13.19 11.11 17.10
C THR A 464 -13.32 12.45 16.40
N GLU A 465 -12.77 13.51 17.00
CA GLU A 465 -12.76 14.84 16.38
C GLU A 465 -11.90 14.85 15.12
N ARG A 466 -10.77 14.13 15.14
CA ARG A 466 -9.93 13.99 13.97
C ARG A 466 -10.64 13.28 12.82
N ALA A 467 -11.39 12.20 13.09
CA ALA A 467 -12.17 11.50 12.07
C ALA A 467 -13.19 12.43 11.40
N LYS A 468 -13.83 13.36 12.13
CA LYS A 468 -14.72 14.37 11.55
C LYS A 468 -13.99 15.32 10.59
N VAL A 469 -12.79 15.75 10.96
CA VAL A 469 -11.96 16.61 10.10
C VAL A 469 -11.50 15.85 8.85
N LEU A 470 -11.10 14.58 9.00
CA LEU A 470 -10.73 13.73 7.87
C LEU A 470 -11.91 13.44 6.95
N HIS A 471 -13.13 13.34 7.48
CA HIS A 471 -14.33 13.22 6.66
C HIS A 471 -14.54 14.48 5.80
N GLN A 472 -14.48 15.69 6.41
CA GLN A 472 -14.58 16.96 5.67
C GLN A 472 -13.50 17.08 4.57
N LEU A 473 -12.27 16.64 4.87
CA LEU A 473 -11.17 16.62 3.90
C LEU A 473 -11.51 15.73 2.71
N GLN A 474 -12.05 14.54 2.94
CA GLN A 474 -12.46 13.60 1.89
C GLN A 474 -13.66 14.11 1.07
N GLU A 475 -14.60 14.84 1.68
CA GLU A 475 -15.68 15.52 0.94
C GLU A 475 -15.12 16.56 -0.05
N ILE A 476 -14.13 17.35 0.38
CA ILE A 476 -13.48 18.33 -0.50
C ILE A 476 -12.72 17.62 -1.63
N GLU A 477 -12.00 16.56 -1.33
CA GLU A 477 -11.30 15.73 -2.32
C GLU A 477 -12.27 15.16 -3.36
N HIS A 478 -13.34 14.52 -2.91
CA HIS A 478 -14.40 13.96 -3.75
C HIS A 478 -14.99 14.98 -4.70
N ALA A 479 -15.28 16.19 -4.20
CA ALA A 479 -15.96 17.22 -4.97
C ALA A 479 -15.03 17.92 -5.98
N LYS A 480 -13.75 18.17 -5.63
CA LYS A 480 -12.95 19.18 -6.31
C LYS A 480 -11.62 18.68 -6.85
N SER A 481 -11.07 17.54 -6.39
CA SER A 481 -9.72 17.08 -6.76
C SER A 481 -9.52 16.93 -8.27
N GLY A 482 -8.29 16.73 -8.69
CA GLY A 482 -7.96 16.43 -10.08
C GLY A 482 -8.00 14.94 -10.41
N TYR A 483 -8.39 14.08 -9.49
CA TYR A 483 -8.45 12.64 -9.71
C TYR A 483 -9.83 12.17 -10.16
N LEU A 484 -9.83 11.27 -11.12
CA LEU A 484 -10.92 10.36 -11.39
C LEU A 484 -10.43 8.98 -10.94
N LEU A 485 -10.72 8.62 -9.70
CA LEU A 485 -10.39 7.29 -9.18
C LEU A 485 -11.51 6.33 -9.54
N TRP A 486 -11.30 5.59 -10.62
CA TRP A 486 -12.31 4.66 -11.13
C TRP A 486 -12.31 3.33 -10.39
N GLY A 487 -11.16 2.90 -9.86
CA GLY A 487 -11.03 1.59 -9.24
C GLY A 487 -9.82 1.48 -8.31
N MET A 488 -9.93 0.49 -7.44
CA MET A 488 -8.90 0.01 -6.54
C MET A 488 -8.60 -1.42 -6.93
N ALA A 489 -7.38 -1.67 -7.45
CA ALA A 489 -6.96 -3.02 -7.81
C ALA A 489 -6.51 -3.79 -6.57
N ASP A 490 -6.84 -5.09 -6.53
CA ASP A 490 -6.27 -5.98 -5.53
C ASP A 490 -4.84 -6.34 -5.88
N GLY A 491 -3.99 -6.41 -4.88
CA GLY A 491 -2.73 -7.10 -4.99
C GLY A 491 -2.96 -8.60 -5.00
N ILE A 492 -2.30 -9.32 -5.88
CA ILE A 492 -2.52 -10.76 -6.03
C ILE A 492 -1.20 -11.48 -5.96
N ASP A 493 -1.08 -12.34 -4.95
CA ASP A 493 0.03 -13.27 -4.82
C ASP A 493 -0.46 -14.69 -5.07
N LEU A 494 0.42 -15.52 -5.61
CA LEU A 494 0.20 -16.96 -5.67
C LEU A 494 1.13 -17.64 -4.66
N ALA A 495 0.59 -18.62 -3.93
CA ALA A 495 1.36 -19.41 -2.98
C ALA A 495 1.10 -20.90 -3.17
N GLY A 496 2.16 -21.69 -3.18
CA GLY A 496 2.07 -23.15 -3.19
C GLY A 496 1.35 -23.68 -1.95
N ALA A 497 0.70 -24.84 -2.07
CA ALA A 497 -0.09 -25.46 -1.02
C ALA A 497 0.63 -25.58 0.34
N PRO A 498 1.94 -25.82 0.45
CA PRO A 498 2.63 -25.92 1.74
C PRO A 498 2.82 -24.60 2.49
N VAL A 499 2.75 -23.45 1.83
CA VAL A 499 2.98 -22.14 2.48
C VAL A 499 1.86 -21.81 3.44
N ARG A 500 2.19 -21.37 4.65
CA ARG A 500 1.23 -20.98 5.68
C ARG A 500 1.56 -19.61 6.23
N ASN A 501 0.52 -18.91 6.66
CA ASN A 501 0.61 -17.61 7.33
C ASN A 501 1.43 -16.57 6.55
N LEU A 502 1.26 -16.55 5.21
CA LEU A 502 1.81 -15.48 4.39
C LEU A 502 0.99 -14.21 4.65
N PRO A 503 1.63 -13.06 4.87
CA PRO A 503 0.91 -11.80 5.10
C PRO A 503 0.01 -11.43 3.91
N THR A 504 -1.20 -10.99 4.23
CA THR A 504 -2.18 -10.47 3.25
C THR A 504 -2.45 -8.98 3.42
N LEU A 505 -1.62 -8.31 4.22
CA LEU A 505 -1.69 -6.85 4.36
C LEU A 505 -1.41 -6.18 3.02
N PRO A 506 -2.24 -5.21 2.62
CA PRO A 506 -2.02 -4.40 1.43
C PRO A 506 -0.69 -3.63 1.48
N GLY A 507 -0.25 -3.18 0.32
CA GLY A 507 0.99 -2.44 0.17
C GLY A 507 2.20 -3.30 0.54
N TYR A 508 2.96 -2.83 1.50
CA TYR A 508 4.23 -3.45 1.90
C TYR A 508 4.13 -4.49 3.02
N GLY A 509 2.91 -4.85 3.46
CA GLY A 509 2.72 -5.83 4.53
C GLY A 509 3.28 -7.21 4.20
N ARG A 510 3.34 -7.58 2.92
CA ARG A 510 3.86 -8.88 2.45
C ARG A 510 5.35 -9.12 2.73
N VAL A 511 6.11 -8.12 3.10
CA VAL A 511 7.54 -8.25 3.47
C VAL A 511 7.75 -8.79 4.89
N GLN A 512 6.69 -8.91 5.70
CA GLN A 512 6.76 -9.41 7.07
C GLN A 512 6.63 -10.94 7.08
N LEU A 513 7.70 -11.66 6.76
CA LEU A 513 7.73 -13.14 6.68
C LEU A 513 8.13 -13.85 7.98
N ASP A 514 8.29 -13.12 9.07
CA ASP A 514 8.74 -13.65 10.36
C ASP A 514 7.81 -14.73 10.95
N LYS A 515 6.51 -14.69 10.63
CA LYS A 515 5.50 -15.67 11.08
C LYS A 515 5.12 -16.69 10.00
N THR A 516 5.70 -16.60 8.81
CA THR A 516 5.44 -17.55 7.71
C THR A 516 6.13 -18.88 7.98
N TRP A 517 5.49 -20.00 7.58
CA TRP A 517 6.04 -21.34 7.75
C TRP A 517 5.59 -22.30 6.65
N LEU A 518 6.21 -23.48 6.57
CA LEU A 518 5.93 -24.49 5.57
C LEU A 518 5.34 -25.76 6.22
N ALA A 519 4.19 -26.20 5.72
CA ALA A 519 3.50 -27.44 6.11
C ALA A 519 4.06 -28.64 5.30
N ARG A 520 5.39 -28.87 5.37
CA ARG A 520 6.06 -29.98 4.69
C ARG A 520 6.53 -31.02 5.70
#